data_0c696f6ec4ab476b546e0c94c5112952
#
_entry.id   0c696f6ec4ab476b546e0c94c5112952
#
_cell.length_a   1.000
_cell.length_b   1.000
_cell.length_c   1.000
_cell.angle_alpha   90.00
_cell.angle_beta   90.00
_cell.angle_gamma   90.00
#
_symmetry.space_group_name_H-M   'P 1'
#
loop_
_entity.id
_entity.type
_entity.pdbx_description
1 polymer ?
#
loop_
_entity_poly.entity_id
_entity_poly.type
_entity_poly.pdbx_seq_one_letter_code
_entity_poly.pdbx_strand_id
1 'polypeptide(L)'
;MLEEWLSRMNDITPKTYDEFLELTAEGTVVPVVKRVMADLLTPVAAYLKLERLSAYSFLLESIEGGEKVARYSFLGFDPEIIVRSRAGKVTIEKSGTSEEIDQPMLNVLRRLSGQHIPVRVPGLPPFVCGAVGYLSYAAAGWFERIPDSHADDIGIDDAVMMFFSRLLAFDHVQHQIHVIASVFTEGKTTDLEAEYKKAIDDIEAMGALLEDPIEPLAKRSSSGRKKIRSNLTKEKFENSVATAKEHITAGDIFQVVLSQRFDVGVDAHPFQVYRALRVVNPSPYMFFLKIDDRSIIGASPEMLVRASGRRIEYRPIAGTRPRGATETEDLLLGEEMRADEKEVAEHVMLVDLGRNDLGRVADYGSVEVTDLMIVERYSHVMHLVSGIKARLREGMDRFDALAACFPAGTVSGAPKIRAMEIIDELEPTRRGVYAGAVMYLDYSGNLDSCIAIRTIVMKDGRAYFQAGAGIVADSVPEKEYIETVNKARAMLQAIEMAEKQ
;
A
#
# COMPACT_ATOMS: atom_id res chain seq x y z
N MET A 1 -15.69 -30.51 -18.64
CA MET A 1 -15.18 -29.16 -18.32
C MET A 1 -16.13 -28.38 -17.39
N LEU A 2 -17.41 -28.14 -17.76
CA LEU A 2 -18.33 -27.38 -16.88
C LEU A 2 -18.70 -28.17 -15.62
N GLU A 3 -19.03 -29.45 -15.76
CA GLU A 3 -19.33 -30.35 -14.63
C GLU A 3 -18.12 -30.58 -13.73
N GLU A 4 -16.94 -30.67 -14.28
CA GLU A 4 -15.68 -30.79 -13.54
C GLU A 4 -15.29 -29.46 -12.84
N TRP A 5 -15.65 -28.34 -13.44
CA TRP A 5 -15.51 -27.04 -12.84
C TRP A 5 -16.50 -26.85 -11.68
N LEU A 6 -17.76 -27.20 -11.86
CA LEU A 6 -18.80 -27.18 -10.82
C LEU A 6 -18.50 -28.14 -9.66
N SER A 7 -17.92 -29.32 -9.93
CA SER A 7 -17.56 -30.29 -8.89
C SER A 7 -16.38 -29.82 -8.02
N ARG A 8 -15.55 -28.87 -8.52
CA ARG A 8 -14.44 -28.28 -7.76
C ARG A 8 -14.86 -27.06 -6.95
N MET A 9 -16.05 -26.52 -7.20
CA MET A 9 -16.61 -25.43 -6.41
C MET A 9 -17.11 -25.98 -5.07
N ASN A 10 -16.80 -25.28 -4.00
CA ASN A 10 -17.06 -25.66 -2.61
C ASN A 10 -16.23 -26.83 -2.05
N ASP A 11 -15.38 -27.48 -2.85
CA ASP A 11 -14.44 -28.47 -2.33
C ASP A 11 -13.24 -27.79 -1.66
N ILE A 12 -12.85 -28.33 -0.51
CA ILE A 12 -11.60 -27.92 0.17
C ILE A 12 -10.43 -28.65 -0.49
N THR A 13 -9.34 -27.96 -0.69
CA THR A 13 -8.08 -28.51 -1.22
C THR A 13 -6.93 -28.16 -0.28
N PRO A 14 -6.10 -29.13 0.17
CA PRO A 14 -6.18 -30.58 -0.09
C PRO A 14 -7.47 -31.20 0.47
N LYS A 15 -8.00 -32.27 -0.17
CA LYS A 15 -9.29 -32.88 0.17
C LYS A 15 -9.21 -33.83 1.35
N THR A 16 -8.06 -34.45 1.52
CA THR A 16 -7.82 -35.48 2.56
C THR A 16 -6.58 -35.12 3.37
N TYR A 17 -6.48 -35.68 4.56
CA TYR A 17 -5.28 -35.51 5.39
C TYR A 17 -4.04 -36.13 4.72
N ASP A 18 -4.19 -37.23 3.97
CA ASP A 18 -3.08 -37.85 3.23
C ASP A 18 -2.53 -36.88 2.14
N GLU A 19 -3.42 -36.26 1.35
CA GLU A 19 -3.02 -35.22 0.39
C GLU A 19 -2.32 -34.02 1.08
N PHE A 20 -2.81 -33.63 2.26
CA PHE A 20 -2.18 -32.59 3.06
C PHE A 20 -0.76 -32.99 3.51
N LEU A 21 -0.57 -34.24 3.98
CA LEU A 21 0.73 -34.77 4.37
C LEU A 21 1.72 -34.81 3.21
N GLU A 22 1.28 -35.18 2.00
CA GLU A 22 2.14 -35.12 0.80
C GLU A 22 2.68 -33.70 0.57
N LEU A 23 1.82 -32.68 0.71
CA LEU A 23 2.24 -31.28 0.57
C LEU A 23 3.22 -30.83 1.64
N THR A 24 3.15 -31.36 2.87
CA THR A 24 4.11 -31.01 3.93
C THR A 24 5.54 -31.46 3.64
N ALA A 25 5.73 -32.37 2.70
CA ALA A 25 7.05 -32.77 2.22
C ALA A 25 7.71 -31.72 1.31
N GLU A 26 6.91 -30.83 0.70
CA GLU A 26 7.38 -29.78 -0.23
C GLU A 26 7.68 -28.46 0.49
N GLY A 27 7.14 -28.25 1.70
CA GLY A 27 7.32 -27.01 2.44
C GLY A 27 6.68 -27.01 3.82
N THR A 28 6.87 -25.92 4.54
CA THR A 28 6.44 -25.78 5.93
C THR A 28 5.21 -24.86 6.10
N VAL A 29 4.70 -24.28 5.00
CA VAL A 29 3.43 -23.54 4.98
C VAL A 29 2.55 -24.14 3.89
N VAL A 30 1.51 -24.81 4.31
CA VAL A 30 0.57 -25.52 3.42
C VAL A 30 -0.76 -24.75 3.39
N PRO A 31 -1.15 -24.15 2.26
CA PRO A 31 -2.45 -23.50 2.15
C PRO A 31 -3.57 -24.55 2.03
N VAL A 32 -4.58 -24.42 2.87
CA VAL A 32 -5.86 -25.10 2.75
C VAL A 32 -6.87 -24.11 2.20
N VAL A 33 -7.57 -24.46 1.12
CA VAL A 33 -8.34 -23.49 0.35
C VAL A 33 -9.70 -24.06 -0.05
N LYS A 34 -10.76 -23.27 0.15
CA LYS A 34 -12.08 -23.47 -0.42
C LYS A 34 -12.38 -22.42 -1.48
N ARG A 35 -12.88 -22.82 -2.64
CA ARG A 35 -13.33 -21.89 -3.68
C ARG A 35 -14.83 -21.75 -3.64
N VAL A 36 -15.32 -20.50 -3.56
CA VAL A 36 -16.74 -20.19 -3.60
C VAL A 36 -17.03 -19.16 -4.70
N MET A 37 -18.26 -19.13 -5.21
CA MET A 37 -18.66 -18.13 -6.20
C MET A 37 -18.70 -16.73 -5.60
N ALA A 38 -18.28 -15.74 -6.36
CA ALA A 38 -18.22 -14.32 -5.96
C ALA A 38 -19.23 -13.45 -6.72
N ASP A 39 -20.24 -14.03 -7.34
CA ASP A 39 -21.20 -13.31 -8.18
C ASP A 39 -22.13 -12.36 -7.39
N LEU A 40 -22.42 -12.69 -6.14
CA LEU A 40 -23.29 -11.89 -5.25
C LEU A 40 -22.54 -11.14 -4.14
N LEU A 41 -21.23 -11.34 -4.01
CA LEU A 41 -20.46 -10.80 -2.90
C LEU A 41 -19.26 -9.96 -3.39
N THR A 42 -19.23 -8.69 -3.01
CA THR A 42 -18.09 -7.81 -3.29
C THR A 42 -17.09 -7.83 -2.12
N PRO A 43 -15.80 -7.46 -2.36
CA PRO A 43 -14.82 -7.32 -1.28
C PRO A 43 -15.27 -6.37 -0.16
N VAL A 44 -15.95 -5.27 -0.52
CA VAL A 44 -16.54 -4.32 0.42
C VAL A 44 -17.64 -4.97 1.28
N ALA A 45 -18.52 -5.77 0.66
CA ALA A 45 -19.58 -6.47 1.38
C ALA A 45 -19.00 -7.53 2.33
N ALA A 46 -17.99 -8.28 1.89
CA ALA A 46 -17.28 -9.23 2.73
C ALA A 46 -16.59 -8.55 3.92
N TYR A 47 -15.90 -7.42 3.67
CA TYR A 47 -15.25 -6.66 4.74
C TYR A 47 -16.26 -6.23 5.83
N LEU A 48 -17.43 -5.71 5.43
CA LEU A 48 -18.47 -5.26 6.38
C LEU A 48 -18.99 -6.39 7.28
N LYS A 49 -18.97 -7.65 6.80
CA LYS A 49 -19.38 -8.81 7.59
C LYS A 49 -18.29 -9.24 8.59
N LEU A 50 -17.02 -9.03 8.25
CA LEU A 50 -15.87 -9.50 9.02
C LEU A 50 -15.24 -8.42 9.92
N GLU A 51 -15.51 -7.15 9.69
CA GLU A 51 -14.86 -5.99 10.32
C GLU A 51 -14.94 -6.00 11.85
N ARG A 52 -16.02 -6.56 12.41
CA ARG A 52 -16.24 -6.59 13.86
C ARG A 52 -15.47 -7.68 14.58
N LEU A 53 -14.94 -8.65 13.85
CA LEU A 53 -14.30 -9.82 14.45
C LEU A 53 -12.93 -9.51 15.05
N SER A 54 -12.29 -8.42 14.61
CA SER A 54 -10.96 -8.07 15.07
C SER A 54 -10.74 -6.55 15.11
N ALA A 55 -9.89 -6.11 16.04
CA ALA A 55 -9.33 -4.77 16.05
C ALA A 55 -8.32 -4.54 14.91
N TYR A 56 -7.87 -5.63 14.26
CA TYR A 56 -6.87 -5.62 13.20
C TYR A 56 -7.40 -6.31 11.96
N SER A 57 -7.46 -5.60 10.86
CA SER A 57 -7.89 -6.14 9.58
C SER A 57 -7.37 -5.32 8.42
N PHE A 58 -7.43 -5.87 7.23
CA PHE A 58 -7.11 -5.13 6.01
C PHE A 58 -8.05 -5.47 4.87
N LEU A 59 -8.17 -4.53 3.94
CA LEU A 59 -8.70 -4.73 2.60
C LEU A 59 -7.74 -4.07 1.61
N LEU A 60 -7.22 -4.85 0.67
CA LEU A 60 -6.42 -4.37 -0.45
C LEU A 60 -7.19 -4.66 -1.74
N GLU A 61 -7.43 -3.61 -2.54
CA GLU A 61 -8.11 -3.73 -3.83
C GLU A 61 -7.28 -3.05 -4.92
N SER A 62 -7.38 -3.54 -6.14
CA SER A 62 -6.96 -2.82 -7.33
C SER A 62 -8.18 -2.55 -8.19
N ILE A 63 -8.56 -1.28 -8.37
CA ILE A 63 -9.80 -0.91 -9.05
C ILE A 63 -9.53 -0.46 -10.48
N GLU A 64 -8.34 0.06 -10.76
CA GLU A 64 -7.91 0.54 -12.06
C GLU A 64 -6.60 -0.10 -12.49
N GLY A 65 -6.37 -0.25 -13.80
CA GLY A 65 -5.11 -0.77 -14.35
C GLY A 65 -5.25 -1.97 -15.29
N GLY A 66 -6.49 -2.31 -15.71
CA GLY A 66 -6.78 -3.43 -16.62
C GLY A 66 -6.62 -4.81 -15.97
N GLU A 67 -6.89 -5.87 -16.71
CA GLU A 67 -6.95 -7.26 -16.21
C GLU A 67 -5.67 -7.76 -15.51
N LYS A 68 -4.51 -7.19 -15.84
CA LYS A 68 -3.22 -7.62 -15.25
C LYS A 68 -2.95 -7.03 -13.86
N VAL A 69 -3.52 -5.86 -13.53
CA VAL A 69 -3.27 -5.17 -12.27
C VAL A 69 -4.47 -5.33 -11.33
N ALA A 70 -5.69 -5.31 -11.84
CA ALA A 70 -6.94 -5.34 -11.07
C ALA A 70 -7.53 -6.74 -10.85
N ARG A 71 -6.73 -7.81 -10.96
CA ARG A 71 -7.27 -9.18 -10.90
C ARG A 71 -7.71 -9.60 -9.51
N TYR A 72 -6.96 -9.22 -8.47
CA TYR A 72 -7.19 -9.72 -7.12
C TYR A 72 -7.51 -8.61 -6.13
N SER A 73 -8.43 -8.91 -5.19
CA SER A 73 -8.57 -8.17 -3.94
C SER A 73 -8.32 -9.11 -2.77
N PHE A 74 -7.65 -8.61 -1.73
CA PHE A 74 -7.30 -9.39 -0.55
C PHE A 74 -7.90 -8.78 0.70
N LEU A 75 -8.43 -9.64 1.57
CA LEU A 75 -9.00 -9.26 2.86
C LEU A 75 -8.49 -10.24 3.92
N GLY A 76 -8.01 -9.69 5.04
CA GLY A 76 -7.63 -10.47 6.21
C GLY A 76 -8.06 -9.80 7.50
N PHE A 77 -8.24 -10.60 8.53
CA PHE A 77 -8.60 -10.15 9.87
C PHE A 77 -7.96 -11.08 10.91
N ASP A 78 -7.82 -10.58 12.14
CA ASP A 78 -7.27 -11.31 13.26
C ASP A 78 -5.87 -11.89 12.99
N PRO A 79 -4.83 -11.02 12.88
CA PRO A 79 -3.47 -11.44 12.62
C PRO A 79 -2.88 -12.25 13.80
N GLU A 80 -2.06 -13.23 13.50
CA GLU A 80 -1.39 -14.06 14.52
C GLU A 80 -0.20 -13.33 15.17
N ILE A 81 0.47 -12.47 14.40
CA ILE A 81 1.64 -11.71 14.84
C ILE A 81 1.50 -10.28 14.37
N ILE A 82 1.76 -9.33 15.25
CA ILE A 82 1.88 -7.92 14.91
C ILE A 82 3.29 -7.46 15.28
N VAL A 83 4.01 -6.91 14.30
CA VAL A 83 5.32 -6.29 14.51
C VAL A 83 5.18 -4.80 14.39
N ARG A 84 5.57 -4.06 15.42
CA ARG A 84 5.54 -2.60 15.46
C ARG A 84 6.93 -2.02 15.61
N SER A 85 7.16 -0.88 15.02
CA SER A 85 8.32 -0.05 15.31
C SER A 85 7.88 1.34 15.72
N ARG A 86 8.40 1.84 16.82
CA ARG A 86 8.14 3.20 17.30
C ARG A 86 9.37 3.75 18.03
N ALA A 87 9.82 4.93 17.59
CA ALA A 87 10.97 5.61 18.18
C ALA A 87 12.22 4.69 18.34
N GLY A 88 12.51 3.88 17.32
CA GLY A 88 13.65 2.97 17.29
C GLY A 88 13.46 1.65 18.03
N LYS A 89 12.34 1.45 18.74
CA LYS A 89 12.02 0.20 19.44
C LYS A 89 11.13 -0.66 18.57
N VAL A 90 11.41 -1.96 18.54
CA VAL A 90 10.61 -2.95 17.83
C VAL A 90 9.91 -3.87 18.83
N THR A 91 8.61 -4.04 18.69
CA THR A 91 7.81 -4.96 19.50
C THR A 91 7.15 -6.02 18.64
N ILE A 92 7.07 -7.25 19.15
CA ILE A 92 6.31 -8.34 18.55
C ILE A 92 5.16 -8.69 19.51
N GLU A 93 3.96 -8.58 19.01
CA GLU A 93 2.74 -9.02 19.69
C GLU A 93 2.31 -10.37 19.11
N LYS A 94 2.16 -11.38 19.95
CA LYS A 94 1.72 -12.73 19.56
C LYS A 94 0.92 -13.37 20.69
N SER A 95 -0.27 -13.90 20.38
CA SER A 95 -1.12 -14.62 21.34
C SER A 95 -1.37 -13.84 22.64
N GLY A 96 -1.57 -12.52 22.55
CA GLY A 96 -1.83 -11.65 23.70
C GLY A 96 -0.58 -11.29 24.53
N THR A 97 0.60 -11.71 24.13
CA THR A 97 1.88 -11.31 24.73
C THR A 97 2.59 -10.30 23.85
N SER A 98 3.31 -9.35 24.45
CA SER A 98 4.13 -8.35 23.75
C SER A 98 5.57 -8.45 24.24
N GLU A 99 6.51 -8.50 23.32
CA GLU A 99 7.95 -8.59 23.56
C GLU A 99 8.67 -7.48 22.81
N GLU A 100 9.55 -6.73 23.51
CA GLU A 100 10.47 -5.76 22.89
C GLU A 100 11.70 -6.50 22.35
N ILE A 101 12.02 -6.27 21.08
CA ILE A 101 13.12 -6.93 20.37
C ILE A 101 14.20 -5.90 20.05
N ASP A 102 15.42 -6.15 20.53
CA ASP A 102 16.59 -5.31 20.22
C ASP A 102 17.20 -5.68 18.85
N GLN A 103 16.43 -5.48 17.80
CA GLN A 103 16.83 -5.68 16.40
C GLN A 103 16.12 -4.68 15.49
N PRO A 104 16.75 -4.24 14.40
CA PRO A 104 16.08 -3.43 13.38
C PRO A 104 14.83 -4.12 12.82
N MET A 105 13.78 -3.33 12.55
CA MET A 105 12.49 -3.82 12.05
C MET A 105 12.63 -4.76 10.84
N LEU A 106 13.43 -4.37 9.84
CA LEU A 106 13.61 -5.21 8.65
C LEU A 106 14.27 -6.56 8.92
N ASN A 107 15.18 -6.63 9.92
CA ASN A 107 15.79 -7.90 10.31
C ASN A 107 14.77 -8.83 10.98
N VAL A 108 13.87 -8.26 11.79
CA VAL A 108 12.74 -9.00 12.37
C VAL A 108 11.83 -9.54 11.27
N LEU A 109 11.46 -8.70 10.29
CA LEU A 109 10.63 -9.11 9.16
C LEU A 109 11.32 -10.18 8.30
N ARG A 110 12.63 -10.05 8.01
CA ARG A 110 13.41 -11.09 7.31
C ARG A 110 13.34 -12.41 8.05
N ARG A 111 13.60 -12.38 9.36
CA ARG A 111 13.55 -13.58 10.19
C ARG A 111 12.17 -14.23 10.16
N LEU A 112 11.12 -13.49 10.46
CA LEU A 112 9.75 -14.03 10.51
C LEU A 112 9.27 -14.57 9.16
N SER A 113 9.57 -13.87 8.07
CA SER A 113 9.14 -14.29 6.73
C SER A 113 10.07 -15.29 6.06
N GLY A 114 11.30 -15.46 6.55
CA GLY A 114 12.27 -16.42 6.03
C GLY A 114 12.31 -17.74 6.79
N GLN A 115 11.58 -17.87 7.90
CA GLN A 115 11.53 -19.11 8.69
C GLN A 115 10.74 -20.24 8.04
N HIS A 116 9.91 -19.92 7.03
CA HIS A 116 8.95 -20.85 6.47
C HIS A 116 9.12 -20.99 4.96
N ILE A 117 8.87 -22.18 4.46
CA ILE A 117 8.90 -22.51 3.04
C ILE A 117 7.46 -22.76 2.58
N PRO A 118 6.87 -21.86 1.78
CA PRO A 118 5.51 -22.02 1.31
C PRO A 118 5.42 -23.09 0.20
N VAL A 119 4.44 -23.93 0.30
CA VAL A 119 4.09 -24.90 -0.75
C VAL A 119 3.41 -24.17 -1.90
N ARG A 120 3.88 -24.41 -3.13
CA ARG A 120 3.29 -23.83 -4.33
C ARG A 120 2.15 -24.69 -4.85
N VAL A 121 0.92 -24.23 -4.67
CA VAL A 121 -0.26 -24.89 -5.22
C VAL A 121 -0.69 -24.13 -6.50
N PRO A 122 -0.74 -24.81 -7.67
CA PRO A 122 -1.15 -24.17 -8.92
C PRO A 122 -2.57 -23.59 -8.84
N GLY A 123 -2.76 -22.42 -9.45
CA GLY A 123 -4.09 -21.76 -9.52
C GLY A 123 -4.50 -21.00 -8.27
N LEU A 124 -3.63 -20.88 -7.26
CA LEU A 124 -3.85 -19.99 -6.14
C LEU A 124 -3.44 -18.54 -6.48
N PRO A 125 -4.04 -17.56 -5.79
CA PRO A 125 -3.66 -16.15 -5.91
C PRO A 125 -2.19 -15.93 -5.45
N PRO A 126 -1.56 -14.81 -5.86
CA PRO A 126 -0.15 -14.53 -5.54
C PRO A 126 0.11 -14.30 -4.05
N PHE A 127 -0.92 -13.99 -3.28
CA PHE A 127 -0.86 -13.80 -1.84
C PHE A 127 -1.84 -14.73 -1.14
N VAL A 128 -1.34 -15.72 -0.41
CA VAL A 128 -2.12 -16.73 0.31
C VAL A 128 -1.94 -16.67 1.83
N CYS A 129 -0.83 -16.10 2.29
CA CYS A 129 -0.53 -15.79 3.68
C CYS A 129 0.71 -14.89 3.74
N GLY A 130 0.90 -14.20 4.84
CA GLY A 130 2.04 -13.30 5.02
C GLY A 130 1.67 -12.05 5.80
N ALA A 131 2.42 -10.96 5.62
CA ALA A 131 2.21 -9.74 6.36
C ALA A 131 1.66 -8.61 5.46
N VAL A 132 0.76 -7.82 6.04
CA VAL A 132 0.22 -6.59 5.46
C VAL A 132 0.44 -5.46 6.45
N GLY A 133 0.84 -4.29 5.97
CA GLY A 133 1.04 -3.15 6.84
C GLY A 133 1.62 -1.93 6.13
N TYR A 134 2.26 -1.07 6.89
CA TYR A 134 2.85 0.16 6.39
C TYR A 134 4.20 0.48 7.04
N LEU A 135 4.99 1.27 6.31
CA LEU A 135 6.13 2.02 6.83
C LEU A 135 5.81 3.51 6.72
N SER A 136 6.03 4.28 7.79
CA SER A 136 5.96 5.73 7.74
C SER A 136 7.17 6.33 7.01
N TYR A 137 7.10 7.60 6.64
CA TYR A 137 8.23 8.32 6.04
C TYR A 137 9.48 8.27 6.93
N ALA A 138 9.33 8.30 8.25
CA ALA A 138 10.44 8.26 9.20
C ALA A 138 11.28 6.97 9.10
N ALA A 139 10.73 5.89 8.53
CA ALA A 139 11.50 4.67 8.25
C ALA A 139 12.68 4.90 7.29
N ALA A 140 12.71 6.02 6.54
CA ALA A 140 13.86 6.41 5.74
C ALA A 140 15.15 6.53 6.58
N GLY A 141 15.04 6.93 7.84
CA GLY A 141 16.14 6.96 8.81
C GLY A 141 16.75 5.61 9.15
N TRP A 142 16.10 4.49 8.78
CA TRP A 142 16.68 3.17 8.93
C TRP A 142 17.71 2.82 7.84
N PHE A 143 17.65 3.51 6.72
CA PHE A 143 18.44 3.25 5.51
C PHE A 143 19.50 4.30 5.25
N GLU A 144 19.19 5.56 5.59
CA GLU A 144 20.03 6.72 5.31
C GLU A 144 20.14 7.61 6.55
N ARG A 145 21.24 8.34 6.69
CA ARG A 145 21.42 9.30 7.78
C ARG A 145 20.70 10.60 7.42
N ILE A 146 19.46 10.70 7.84
CA ILE A 146 18.65 11.92 7.66
C ILE A 146 18.24 12.48 9.01
N PRO A 147 18.06 13.80 9.13
CA PRO A 147 17.49 14.40 10.32
C PRO A 147 16.06 13.89 10.59
N ASP A 148 15.67 13.85 11.84
CA ASP A 148 14.29 13.59 12.31
C ASP A 148 14.05 14.53 13.49
N SER A 149 14.00 15.85 13.20
CA SER A 149 14.02 16.90 14.21
C SER A 149 12.64 17.19 14.81
N HIS A 150 11.56 16.64 14.18
CA HIS A 150 10.20 17.00 14.55
C HIS A 150 9.54 15.98 15.47
N ALA A 151 8.71 16.47 16.39
CA ALA A 151 7.91 15.63 17.26
C ALA A 151 6.80 14.89 16.48
N ASP A 152 6.49 13.66 16.89
CA ASP A 152 5.31 12.93 16.44
C ASP A 152 4.07 13.47 17.17
N ASP A 153 3.35 14.36 16.54
CA ASP A 153 2.17 15.02 17.09
C ASP A 153 0.85 14.25 16.85
N ILE A 154 0.86 13.23 15.97
CA ILE A 154 -0.28 12.33 15.75
C ILE A 154 -0.17 11.07 16.61
N GLY A 155 1.03 10.68 16.99
CA GLY A 155 1.30 9.49 17.80
C GLY A 155 1.08 8.20 17.02
N ILE A 156 1.73 8.07 15.84
CA ILE A 156 1.66 6.88 14.98
C ILE A 156 2.98 6.11 15.06
N ASP A 157 2.89 4.79 14.93
CA ASP A 157 4.09 3.95 14.85
C ASP A 157 4.86 4.23 13.55
N ASP A 158 6.19 4.10 13.59
CA ASP A 158 7.04 4.26 12.40
C ASP A 158 6.78 3.13 11.39
N ALA A 159 6.35 1.96 11.87
CA ALA A 159 5.87 0.87 11.03
C ALA A 159 4.96 -0.08 11.80
N VAL A 160 4.02 -0.69 11.11
CA VAL A 160 3.23 -1.82 11.61
C VAL A 160 3.11 -2.85 10.50
N MET A 161 3.45 -4.12 10.80
CA MET A 161 3.25 -5.26 9.90
C MET A 161 2.48 -6.35 10.64
N MET A 162 1.34 -6.73 10.09
CA MET A 162 0.39 -7.70 10.64
C MET A 162 0.46 -8.98 9.83
N PHE A 163 0.79 -10.11 10.46
CA PHE A 163 0.92 -11.42 9.81
C PHE A 163 -0.38 -12.21 9.90
N PHE A 164 -0.87 -12.66 8.76
CA PHE A 164 -2.13 -13.36 8.60
C PHE A 164 -1.90 -14.76 8.00
N SER A 165 -2.47 -15.77 8.63
CA SER A 165 -2.57 -17.14 8.10
C SER A 165 -3.92 -17.39 7.40
N ARG A 166 -4.92 -16.56 7.71
CA ARG A 166 -6.29 -16.65 7.19
C ARG A 166 -6.62 -15.41 6.37
N LEU A 167 -7.12 -15.59 5.15
CA LEU A 167 -7.52 -14.49 4.29
C LEU A 167 -8.55 -14.92 3.23
N LEU A 168 -9.20 -13.93 2.67
CA LEU A 168 -10.03 -14.06 1.48
C LEU A 168 -9.32 -13.41 0.29
N ALA A 169 -9.24 -14.12 -0.83
CA ALA A 169 -8.74 -13.57 -2.08
C ALA A 169 -9.85 -13.63 -3.15
N PHE A 170 -10.27 -12.48 -3.61
CA PHE A 170 -11.26 -12.34 -4.69
C PHE A 170 -10.53 -12.36 -6.03
N ASP A 171 -10.81 -13.34 -6.88
CA ASP A 171 -10.37 -13.37 -8.28
C ASP A 171 -11.49 -12.78 -9.15
N HIS A 172 -11.31 -11.51 -9.56
CA HIS A 172 -12.30 -10.77 -10.36
C HIS A 172 -12.43 -11.31 -11.79
N VAL A 173 -11.42 -11.99 -12.30
CA VAL A 173 -11.42 -12.60 -13.65
C VAL A 173 -12.19 -13.92 -13.64
N GLN A 174 -12.01 -14.72 -12.59
CA GLN A 174 -12.70 -16.02 -12.47
C GLN A 174 -14.02 -15.92 -11.70
N HIS A 175 -14.38 -14.76 -11.17
CA HIS A 175 -15.56 -14.54 -10.32
C HIS A 175 -15.63 -15.51 -9.13
N GLN A 176 -14.48 -15.69 -8.44
CA GLN A 176 -14.33 -16.61 -7.33
C GLN A 176 -13.75 -15.93 -6.10
N ILE A 177 -14.09 -16.46 -4.95
CA ILE A 177 -13.42 -16.14 -3.68
C ILE A 177 -12.65 -17.39 -3.27
N HIS A 178 -11.36 -17.22 -3.02
CA HIS A 178 -10.55 -18.23 -2.33
C HIS A 178 -10.61 -17.90 -0.84
N VAL A 179 -11.24 -18.80 -0.06
CA VAL A 179 -11.22 -18.77 1.40
C VAL A 179 -10.02 -19.60 1.82
N ILE A 180 -9.03 -18.97 2.44
CA ILE A 180 -7.70 -19.55 2.64
C ILE A 180 -7.38 -19.60 4.13
N ALA A 181 -6.91 -20.75 4.61
CA ALA A 181 -6.28 -20.93 5.91
C ALA A 181 -4.95 -21.68 5.70
N SER A 182 -3.83 -21.07 6.06
CA SER A 182 -2.50 -21.63 5.87
C SER A 182 -2.00 -22.29 7.16
N VAL A 183 -1.60 -23.56 7.07
CA VAL A 183 -1.06 -24.36 8.18
C VAL A 183 0.45 -24.26 8.18
N PHE A 184 1.02 -23.93 9.35
CA PHE A 184 2.47 -23.85 9.58
C PHE A 184 2.92 -25.14 10.29
N THR A 185 3.80 -25.92 9.66
CA THR A 185 4.21 -27.25 10.13
C THR A 185 5.51 -27.28 10.92
N GLU A 186 6.32 -26.18 10.89
CA GLU A 186 7.61 -26.12 11.61
C GLU A 186 7.48 -25.81 13.10
N GLY A 187 8.41 -26.37 13.87
CA GLY A 187 8.60 -26.05 15.29
C GLY A 187 7.60 -26.69 16.25
N LYS A 188 6.76 -27.57 15.74
CA LYS A 188 5.73 -28.23 16.53
C LYS A 188 5.95 -29.75 16.56
N THR A 189 6.11 -30.32 17.74
CA THR A 189 5.70 -31.70 18.07
C THR A 189 4.17 -31.83 17.94
N THR A 190 3.56 -31.18 16.95
CA THR A 190 2.13 -30.90 16.88
C THR A 190 1.44 -32.00 16.11
N ASP A 191 0.27 -32.34 16.55
CA ASP A 191 -0.70 -33.14 15.84
C ASP A 191 -1.10 -32.42 14.54
N LEU A 192 -0.42 -32.74 13.42
CA LEU A 192 -0.67 -32.13 12.11
C LEU A 192 -2.12 -32.38 11.63
N GLU A 193 -2.73 -33.49 12.08
CA GLU A 193 -4.14 -33.78 11.77
C GLU A 193 -5.07 -32.78 12.45
N ALA A 194 -4.78 -32.41 13.70
CA ALA A 194 -5.54 -31.39 14.42
C ALA A 194 -5.38 -30.01 13.78
N GLU A 195 -4.18 -29.63 13.33
CA GLU A 195 -3.96 -28.36 12.65
C GLU A 195 -4.64 -28.31 11.26
N TYR A 196 -4.61 -29.39 10.49
CA TYR A 196 -5.35 -29.50 9.23
C TYR A 196 -6.86 -29.39 9.44
N LYS A 197 -7.41 -30.10 10.44
CA LYS A 197 -8.81 -30.01 10.81
C LYS A 197 -9.20 -28.61 11.25
N LYS A 198 -8.36 -27.96 12.05
CA LYS A 198 -8.57 -26.58 12.47
C LYS A 198 -8.62 -25.62 11.26
N ALA A 199 -7.75 -25.81 10.25
CA ALA A 199 -7.78 -25.00 9.04
C ALA A 199 -9.09 -25.18 8.25
N ILE A 200 -9.64 -26.41 8.21
CA ILE A 200 -10.96 -26.69 7.63
C ILE A 200 -12.05 -25.97 8.42
N ASP A 201 -12.04 -26.09 9.74
CA ASP A 201 -13.03 -25.46 10.62
C ASP A 201 -12.98 -23.92 10.48
N ASP A 202 -11.78 -23.31 10.38
CA ASP A 202 -11.59 -21.89 10.12
C ASP A 202 -12.18 -21.47 8.76
N ILE A 203 -11.97 -22.26 7.70
CA ILE A 203 -12.52 -22.01 6.36
C ILE A 203 -14.04 -22.05 6.36
N GLU A 204 -14.62 -23.08 7.00
CA GLU A 204 -16.09 -23.21 7.09
C GLU A 204 -16.70 -22.08 7.91
N ALA A 205 -16.06 -21.69 9.02
CA ALA A 205 -16.48 -20.54 9.83
C ALA A 205 -16.44 -19.23 9.03
N MET A 206 -15.34 -18.99 8.28
CA MET A 206 -15.26 -17.83 7.40
C MET A 206 -16.33 -17.87 6.30
N GLY A 207 -16.56 -19.03 5.71
CA GLY A 207 -17.63 -19.24 4.72
C GLY A 207 -19.01 -18.91 5.25
N ALA A 208 -19.34 -19.38 6.44
CA ALA A 208 -20.62 -19.11 7.10
C ALA A 208 -20.82 -17.60 7.35
N LEU A 209 -19.77 -16.89 7.83
CA LEU A 209 -19.82 -15.43 8.05
C LEU A 209 -20.09 -14.66 6.75
N LEU A 210 -19.65 -15.18 5.59
CA LEU A 210 -19.93 -14.54 4.31
C LEU A 210 -21.41 -14.66 3.89
N GLU A 211 -22.16 -15.56 4.47
CA GLU A 211 -23.61 -15.74 4.24
C GLU A 211 -24.45 -14.83 5.16
N ASP A 212 -23.88 -14.33 6.27
CA ASP A 212 -24.57 -13.46 7.22
C ASP A 212 -25.06 -12.15 6.58
N PRO A 213 -26.15 -11.54 7.09
CA PRO A 213 -26.57 -10.24 6.63
C PRO A 213 -25.54 -9.16 6.98
N ILE A 214 -25.43 -8.13 6.12
CA ILE A 214 -24.59 -6.96 6.42
C ILE A 214 -25.29 -6.11 7.47
N GLU A 215 -24.64 -5.93 8.61
CA GLU A 215 -25.11 -5.01 9.62
C GLU A 215 -24.69 -3.57 9.29
N PRO A 216 -25.60 -2.58 9.49
CA PRO A 216 -25.26 -1.19 9.27
C PRO A 216 -24.11 -0.74 10.18
N LEU A 217 -23.17 0.01 9.64
CA LEU A 217 -22.14 0.66 10.43
C LEU A 217 -22.78 1.70 11.38
N ALA A 218 -22.31 1.75 12.61
CA ALA A 218 -22.83 2.68 13.61
C ALA A 218 -22.63 4.13 13.15
N LYS A 219 -23.71 4.90 13.09
CA LYS A 219 -23.64 6.35 12.87
C LYS A 219 -23.18 7.02 14.17
N ARG A 220 -22.12 7.82 14.08
CA ARG A 220 -21.79 8.76 15.16
C ARG A 220 -22.60 10.04 14.95
N SER A 221 -23.04 10.66 16.04
CA SER A 221 -23.85 11.89 15.97
C SER A 221 -23.02 13.05 15.40
N SER A 222 -23.45 13.64 14.30
CA SER A 222 -22.77 14.79 13.69
C SER A 222 -22.86 16.05 14.57
N SER A 223 -21.72 16.62 14.93
CA SER A 223 -21.61 17.84 15.74
C SER A 223 -21.40 19.12 14.89
N GLY A 224 -21.99 19.19 13.71
CA GLY A 224 -21.95 20.41 12.88
C GLY A 224 -20.73 20.53 11.96
N ARG A 225 -20.65 21.64 11.21
CA ARG A 225 -19.62 21.88 10.19
C ARG A 225 -18.23 21.97 10.82
N LYS A 226 -17.35 21.02 10.56
CA LYS A 226 -16.03 20.93 11.16
C LYS A 226 -15.03 21.78 10.38
N LYS A 227 -14.20 22.55 11.10
CA LYS A 227 -13.19 23.42 10.48
C LYS A 227 -11.97 22.58 10.08
N ILE A 228 -11.61 22.66 8.81
CA ILE A 228 -10.35 22.11 8.31
C ILE A 228 -9.22 22.99 8.80
N ARG A 229 -8.12 22.39 9.23
CA ARG A 229 -6.89 23.05 9.63
C ARG A 229 -5.75 22.57 8.75
N SER A 230 -4.78 23.44 8.50
CA SER A 230 -3.49 23.06 7.94
C SER A 230 -2.40 23.29 8.98
N ASN A 231 -1.35 22.47 8.98
CA ASN A 231 -0.16 22.68 9.80
C ASN A 231 0.71 23.86 9.32
N LEU A 232 0.45 24.37 8.11
CA LEU A 232 1.11 25.54 7.53
C LEU A 232 0.08 26.58 7.09
N THR A 233 0.44 27.86 7.23
CA THR A 233 -0.29 28.94 6.56
C THR A 233 0.16 29.04 5.10
N LYS A 234 -0.66 29.65 4.23
CA LYS A 234 -0.30 29.91 2.82
C LYS A 234 1.07 30.62 2.72
N GLU A 235 1.24 31.69 3.48
CA GLU A 235 2.48 32.50 3.49
C GLU A 235 3.71 31.65 3.89
N LYS A 236 3.60 30.80 4.94
CA LYS A 236 4.71 29.95 5.35
C LYS A 236 5.06 28.92 4.28
N PHE A 237 4.06 28.30 3.64
CA PHE A 237 4.30 27.36 2.56
C PHE A 237 4.99 28.04 1.37
N GLU A 238 4.51 29.23 0.96
CA GLU A 238 5.11 30.00 -0.12
C GLU A 238 6.55 30.41 0.17
N ASN A 239 6.86 30.77 1.43
CA ASN A 239 8.23 31.05 1.88
C ASN A 239 9.10 29.78 1.82
N SER A 240 8.59 28.63 2.25
CA SER A 240 9.31 27.35 2.11
C SER A 240 9.62 27.02 0.65
N VAL A 241 8.68 27.30 -0.27
CA VAL A 241 8.93 27.15 -1.72
C VAL A 241 10.04 28.11 -2.18
N ALA A 242 10.04 29.35 -1.73
CA ALA A 242 11.10 30.32 -2.09
C ALA A 242 12.47 29.84 -1.59
N THR A 243 12.58 29.39 -0.35
CA THR A 243 13.83 28.83 0.21
C THR A 243 14.28 27.58 -0.55
N ALA A 244 13.36 26.69 -0.90
CA ALA A 244 13.68 25.51 -1.73
C ALA A 244 14.27 25.91 -3.09
N LYS A 245 13.78 26.98 -3.71
CA LYS A 245 14.34 27.52 -4.97
C LYS A 245 15.74 28.10 -4.79
N GLU A 246 16.07 28.65 -3.61
CA GLU A 246 17.44 29.08 -3.29
C GLU A 246 18.39 27.87 -3.28
N HIS A 247 18.00 26.75 -2.67
CA HIS A 247 18.77 25.49 -2.73
C HIS A 247 18.95 24.96 -4.15
N ILE A 248 17.92 25.06 -5.00
CA ILE A 248 18.02 24.67 -6.41
C ILE A 248 19.03 25.59 -7.14
N THR A 249 18.94 26.90 -6.90
CA THR A 249 19.85 27.89 -7.53
C THR A 249 21.29 27.70 -7.06
N ALA A 250 21.48 27.31 -5.79
CA ALA A 250 22.81 27.00 -5.24
C ALA A 250 23.39 25.67 -5.79
N GLY A 251 22.57 24.84 -6.45
CA GLY A 251 23.00 23.56 -7.00
C GLY A 251 22.96 22.40 -5.98
N ASP A 252 22.31 22.60 -4.84
CA ASP A 252 22.15 21.58 -3.81
C ASP A 252 21.25 20.42 -4.30
N ILE A 253 20.18 20.76 -5.01
CA ILE A 253 19.14 19.84 -5.51
C ILE A 253 18.62 20.29 -6.87
N PHE A 254 18.02 19.35 -7.61
CA PHE A 254 17.26 19.65 -8.84
C PHE A 254 15.77 19.82 -8.54
N GLN A 255 15.26 19.05 -7.57
CA GLN A 255 13.87 19.04 -7.17
C GLN A 255 13.73 18.63 -5.71
N VAL A 256 12.75 19.22 -5.01
CA VAL A 256 12.29 18.77 -3.70
C VAL A 256 10.77 18.78 -3.65
N VAL A 257 10.17 17.79 -2.98
CA VAL A 257 8.71 17.73 -2.79
C VAL A 257 8.37 18.28 -1.40
N LEU A 258 7.81 19.47 -1.34
CA LEU A 258 7.30 20.08 -0.11
C LEU A 258 5.82 19.77 0.06
N SER A 259 5.40 19.52 1.29
CA SER A 259 4.03 19.14 1.60
C SER A 259 3.43 19.90 2.77
N GLN A 260 2.10 19.90 2.86
CA GLN A 260 1.35 20.38 4.02
C GLN A 260 0.32 19.36 4.44
N ARG A 261 0.10 19.27 5.74
CA ARG A 261 -0.87 18.34 6.34
C ARG A 261 -2.13 19.07 6.72
N PHE A 262 -3.25 18.47 6.36
CA PHE A 262 -4.59 18.92 6.74
C PHE A 262 -5.17 17.98 7.79
N ASP A 263 -5.99 18.52 8.69
CA ASP A 263 -6.76 17.75 9.64
C ASP A 263 -8.19 18.29 9.79
N VAL A 264 -9.12 17.37 10.03
CA VAL A 264 -10.53 17.68 10.24
C VAL A 264 -11.15 16.67 11.20
N GLY A 265 -12.08 17.11 12.04
CA GLY A 265 -12.89 16.20 12.86
C GLY A 265 -13.80 15.36 11.96
N VAL A 266 -14.00 14.07 12.27
CA VAL A 266 -14.84 13.15 11.49
C VAL A 266 -15.69 12.30 12.42
N ASP A 267 -17.01 12.22 12.14
CA ASP A 267 -17.96 11.35 12.86
C ASP A 267 -18.31 10.09 12.07
N ALA A 268 -18.01 10.08 10.74
CA ALA A 268 -18.23 8.91 9.91
C ALA A 268 -17.33 7.74 10.34
N HIS A 269 -17.84 6.52 10.18
CA HIS A 269 -17.04 5.32 10.39
C HIS A 269 -15.89 5.28 9.39
N PRO A 270 -14.64 4.89 9.77
CA PRO A 270 -13.50 4.91 8.86
C PRO A 270 -13.74 4.13 7.56
N PHE A 271 -14.43 3.01 7.62
CA PHE A 271 -14.73 2.23 6.42
C PHE A 271 -15.75 2.91 5.49
N GLN A 272 -16.63 3.78 6.00
CA GLN A 272 -17.47 4.63 5.14
C GLN A 272 -16.62 5.65 4.37
N VAL A 273 -15.58 6.20 5.00
CA VAL A 273 -14.62 7.09 4.32
C VAL A 273 -13.87 6.33 3.22
N TYR A 274 -13.45 5.09 3.48
CA TYR A 274 -12.86 4.23 2.45
C TYR A 274 -13.81 4.01 1.26
N ARG A 275 -15.06 3.65 1.53
CA ARG A 275 -16.08 3.45 0.48
C ARG A 275 -16.31 4.71 -0.35
N ALA A 276 -16.34 5.87 0.29
CA ALA A 276 -16.44 7.16 -0.39
C ALA A 276 -15.19 7.46 -1.23
N LEU A 277 -13.98 7.24 -0.67
CA LEU A 277 -12.72 7.44 -1.39
C LEU A 277 -12.62 6.55 -2.63
N ARG A 278 -13.09 5.32 -2.55
CA ARG A 278 -13.16 4.36 -3.66
C ARG A 278 -13.99 4.87 -4.85
N VAL A 279 -15.01 5.70 -4.57
CA VAL A 279 -15.86 6.33 -5.59
C VAL A 279 -15.25 7.63 -6.11
N VAL A 280 -14.70 8.45 -5.21
CA VAL A 280 -14.16 9.78 -5.55
C VAL A 280 -12.83 9.69 -6.30
N ASN A 281 -11.99 8.73 -5.90
CA ASN A 281 -10.62 8.60 -6.42
C ASN A 281 -10.22 7.12 -6.58
N PRO A 282 -10.86 6.35 -7.49
CA PRO A 282 -10.43 4.99 -7.76
C PRO A 282 -8.95 4.97 -8.19
N SER A 283 -8.21 3.95 -7.76
CA SER A 283 -6.76 3.88 -7.98
C SER A 283 -6.27 2.42 -8.04
N PRO A 284 -5.10 2.17 -8.66
CA PRO A 284 -4.51 0.83 -8.72
C PRO A 284 -4.21 0.20 -7.35
N TYR A 285 -3.94 1.01 -6.35
CA TYR A 285 -3.69 0.58 -4.98
C TYR A 285 -4.69 1.23 -4.03
N MET A 286 -5.84 0.59 -3.86
CA MET A 286 -6.80 0.95 -2.83
C MET A 286 -6.53 0.12 -1.58
N PHE A 287 -6.46 0.75 -0.43
CA PHE A 287 -6.21 0.05 0.82
C PHE A 287 -6.99 0.63 1.99
N PHE A 288 -7.40 -0.27 2.86
CA PHE A 288 -7.93 0.01 4.18
C PHE A 288 -7.20 -0.87 5.19
N LEU A 289 -6.51 -0.27 6.14
CA LEU A 289 -5.87 -0.97 7.26
C LEU A 289 -6.53 -0.50 8.56
N LYS A 290 -7.14 -1.42 9.30
CA LYS A 290 -7.63 -1.21 10.66
C LYS A 290 -6.55 -1.70 11.61
N ILE A 291 -6.05 -0.83 12.47
CA ILE A 291 -4.94 -1.10 13.38
C ILE A 291 -5.33 -0.54 14.74
N ASP A 292 -6.04 -1.35 15.54
CA ASP A 292 -6.53 -0.98 16.87
C ASP A 292 -7.40 0.30 16.86
N ASP A 293 -6.90 1.40 17.43
CA ASP A 293 -7.58 2.69 17.56
C ASP A 293 -7.54 3.55 16.28
N ARG A 294 -6.84 3.11 15.24
CA ARG A 294 -6.59 3.89 14.02
C ARG A 294 -6.91 3.14 12.75
N SER A 295 -7.16 3.91 11.70
CA SER A 295 -7.34 3.36 10.35
C SER A 295 -6.51 4.15 9.35
N ILE A 296 -5.88 3.43 8.42
CA ILE A 296 -5.14 4.00 7.29
C ILE A 296 -5.93 3.69 6.03
N ILE A 297 -6.32 4.72 5.31
CA ILE A 297 -7.26 4.67 4.20
C ILE A 297 -6.60 5.34 3.00
N GLY A 298 -6.44 4.64 1.89
CA GLY A 298 -5.73 5.24 0.77
C GLY A 298 -6.18 4.79 -0.60
N ALA A 299 -5.84 5.63 -1.57
CA ALA A 299 -6.09 5.47 -3.00
C ALA A 299 -4.82 5.88 -3.77
N SER A 300 -3.76 5.07 -3.63
CA SER A 300 -2.48 5.40 -4.25
C SER A 300 -2.45 5.02 -5.73
N PRO A 301 -2.03 5.94 -6.59
CA PRO A 301 -1.86 5.63 -8.00
C PRO A 301 -0.53 4.94 -8.30
N GLU A 302 0.45 4.97 -7.37
CA GLU A 302 1.85 4.74 -7.70
C GLU A 302 2.47 3.58 -6.90
N MET A 303 3.05 2.63 -7.64
CA MET A 303 3.88 1.57 -7.09
C MET A 303 5.18 2.16 -6.51
N LEU A 304 5.57 1.71 -5.31
CA LEU A 304 6.91 2.00 -4.79
C LEU A 304 7.91 0.99 -5.37
N VAL A 305 7.74 -0.27 -5.07
CA VAL A 305 8.54 -1.37 -5.62
C VAL A 305 7.77 -2.68 -5.49
N ARG A 306 7.90 -3.53 -6.49
CA ARG A 306 7.40 -4.91 -6.47
C ARG A 306 8.59 -5.87 -6.61
N ALA A 307 8.61 -6.91 -5.78
CA ALA A 307 9.55 -8.02 -5.90
C ALA A 307 8.78 -9.33 -6.07
N SER A 308 9.20 -10.15 -7.02
CA SER A 308 8.69 -11.50 -7.26
C SER A 308 9.89 -12.45 -7.37
N GLY A 309 10.25 -13.06 -6.26
CA GLY A 309 11.53 -13.74 -6.13
C GLY A 309 12.68 -12.75 -6.35
N ARG A 310 13.56 -13.05 -7.34
CA ARG A 310 14.66 -12.15 -7.68
C ARG A 310 14.31 -11.04 -8.70
N ARG A 311 13.12 -11.05 -9.27
CA ARG A 311 12.68 -9.99 -10.19
C ARG A 311 12.13 -8.84 -9.40
N ILE A 312 12.62 -7.63 -9.69
CA ILE A 312 12.13 -6.38 -9.11
C ILE A 312 11.60 -5.45 -10.20
N GLU A 313 10.54 -4.72 -9.87
CA GLU A 313 9.86 -3.80 -10.76
C GLU A 313 9.64 -2.46 -10.06
N TYR A 314 9.84 -1.38 -10.81
CA TYR A 314 9.55 -0.01 -10.41
C TYR A 314 8.78 0.67 -11.54
N ARG A 315 7.81 1.53 -11.19
CA ARG A 315 6.92 2.10 -12.19
C ARG A 315 6.64 3.57 -11.92
N PRO A 316 7.54 4.46 -12.35
CA PRO A 316 7.36 5.90 -12.18
C PRO A 316 6.19 6.41 -13.02
N ILE A 317 5.43 7.33 -12.42
CA ILE A 317 4.30 8.00 -13.03
C ILE A 317 4.55 9.50 -12.94
N ALA A 318 4.43 10.21 -14.07
CA ALA A 318 4.48 11.67 -14.15
C ALA A 318 3.46 12.17 -15.15
N GLY A 319 3.29 13.48 -15.21
CA GLY A 319 2.31 14.08 -16.09
C GLY A 319 0.87 13.69 -15.74
N THR A 320 -0.02 14.63 -15.86
CA THR A 320 -1.45 14.36 -15.64
C THR A 320 -2.27 15.23 -16.60
N ARG A 321 -3.16 14.60 -17.34
CA ARG A 321 -4.20 15.28 -18.13
C ARG A 321 -5.57 14.70 -17.80
N PRO A 322 -6.64 15.47 -17.83
CA PRO A 322 -8.00 14.95 -17.74
C PRO A 322 -8.31 14.06 -18.95
N ARG A 323 -9.33 13.22 -18.84
CA ARG A 323 -9.86 12.46 -19.96
C ARG A 323 -10.57 13.40 -20.95
N GLY A 324 -10.45 13.13 -22.22
CA GLY A 324 -11.20 13.82 -23.26
C GLY A 324 -12.69 13.47 -23.22
N ALA A 325 -13.55 14.40 -23.62
CA ALA A 325 -15.00 14.14 -23.75
C ALA A 325 -15.32 13.21 -24.94
N THR A 326 -14.41 13.10 -25.90
CA THR A 326 -14.48 12.20 -27.07
C THR A 326 -13.15 11.44 -27.18
N GLU A 327 -13.17 10.31 -27.90
CA GLU A 327 -11.97 9.51 -28.15
C GLU A 327 -10.88 10.33 -28.89
N THR A 328 -11.28 11.18 -29.84
CA THR A 328 -10.35 12.05 -30.55
C THR A 328 -9.70 13.07 -29.64
N GLU A 329 -10.47 13.72 -28.77
CA GLU A 329 -9.93 14.66 -27.78
C GLU A 329 -9.02 13.95 -26.77
N ASP A 330 -9.38 12.74 -26.35
CA ASP A 330 -8.57 11.91 -25.43
C ASP A 330 -7.21 11.53 -26.03
N LEU A 331 -7.18 11.24 -27.34
CA LEU A 331 -5.94 11.00 -28.08
C LEU A 331 -5.08 12.27 -28.18
N LEU A 332 -5.69 13.41 -28.52
CA LEU A 332 -4.97 14.68 -28.64
C LEU A 332 -4.36 15.13 -27.31
N LEU A 333 -5.08 15.01 -26.20
CA LEU A 333 -4.55 15.31 -24.86
C LEU A 333 -3.38 14.41 -24.48
N GLY A 334 -3.41 13.13 -24.90
CA GLY A 334 -2.30 12.21 -24.71
C GLY A 334 -1.05 12.57 -25.56
N GLU A 335 -1.26 13.03 -26.79
CA GLU A 335 -0.18 13.50 -27.65
C GLU A 335 0.41 14.83 -27.15
N GLU A 336 -0.44 15.76 -26.72
CA GLU A 336 -0.01 17.03 -26.08
C GLU A 336 0.87 16.75 -24.86
N MET A 337 0.45 15.83 -23.97
CA MET A 337 1.23 15.48 -22.78
C MET A 337 2.59 14.87 -23.14
N ARG A 338 2.68 14.06 -24.22
CA ARG A 338 3.93 13.51 -24.71
C ARG A 338 4.85 14.54 -25.37
N ALA A 339 4.27 15.62 -25.90
CA ALA A 339 5.00 16.70 -26.56
C ALA A 339 5.42 17.82 -25.58
N ASP A 340 4.89 17.81 -24.35
CA ASP A 340 5.21 18.80 -23.32
C ASP A 340 6.64 18.57 -22.78
N GLU A 341 7.56 19.45 -23.15
CA GLU A 341 8.99 19.31 -22.81
C GLU A 341 9.22 19.25 -21.30
N LYS A 342 8.42 19.96 -20.49
CA LYS A 342 8.53 19.96 -19.03
C LYS A 342 8.11 18.60 -18.44
N GLU A 343 6.95 18.08 -18.86
CA GLU A 343 6.46 16.78 -18.41
C GLU A 343 7.42 15.65 -18.80
N VAL A 344 7.96 15.70 -20.02
CA VAL A 344 8.96 14.74 -20.51
C VAL A 344 10.24 14.82 -19.68
N ALA A 345 10.76 16.03 -19.43
CA ALA A 345 11.99 16.20 -18.64
C ALA A 345 11.83 15.70 -17.20
N GLU A 346 10.70 16.00 -16.57
CA GLU A 346 10.36 15.49 -15.24
C GLU A 346 10.28 13.95 -15.25
N HIS A 347 9.60 13.39 -16.24
CA HIS A 347 9.46 11.94 -16.36
C HIS A 347 10.80 11.22 -16.59
N VAL A 348 11.67 11.76 -17.44
CA VAL A 348 13.04 11.23 -17.64
C VAL A 348 13.82 11.24 -16.33
N MET A 349 13.73 12.31 -15.55
CA MET A 349 14.39 12.41 -14.25
C MET A 349 13.89 11.31 -13.30
N LEU A 350 12.58 11.04 -13.25
CA LEU A 350 12.01 9.98 -12.40
C LEU A 350 12.40 8.58 -12.89
N VAL A 351 12.50 8.36 -14.20
CA VAL A 351 13.01 7.10 -14.77
C VAL A 351 14.46 6.90 -14.37
N ASP A 352 15.32 7.91 -14.48
CA ASP A 352 16.72 7.82 -14.09
C ASP A 352 16.88 7.59 -12.58
N LEU A 353 16.07 8.22 -11.78
CA LEU A 353 16.04 7.98 -10.33
C LEU A 353 15.67 6.53 -10.01
N GLY A 354 14.63 5.99 -10.63
CA GLY A 354 14.23 4.58 -10.48
C GLY A 354 15.29 3.60 -10.96
N ARG A 355 15.96 3.90 -12.08
CA ARG A 355 17.10 3.12 -12.56
C ARG A 355 18.26 3.12 -11.57
N ASN A 356 18.55 4.28 -10.97
CA ASN A 356 19.59 4.41 -9.94
C ASN A 356 19.22 3.63 -8.67
N ASP A 357 17.98 3.76 -8.20
CA ASP A 357 17.49 3.06 -7.01
C ASP A 357 17.56 1.54 -7.18
N LEU A 358 17.03 1.00 -8.28
CA LEU A 358 17.13 -0.43 -8.58
C LEU A 358 18.58 -0.88 -8.82
N GLY A 359 19.40 -0.04 -9.44
CA GLY A 359 20.80 -0.33 -9.74
C GLY A 359 21.65 -0.59 -8.49
N ARG A 360 21.28 -0.03 -7.34
CA ARG A 360 21.96 -0.24 -6.05
C ARG A 360 21.92 -1.72 -5.62
N VAL A 361 20.89 -2.45 -5.98
CA VAL A 361 20.61 -3.83 -5.52
C VAL A 361 20.52 -4.85 -6.64
N ALA A 362 20.55 -4.43 -7.88
CA ALA A 362 20.41 -5.28 -9.05
C ALA A 362 21.72 -5.93 -9.49
N ASP A 363 21.62 -7.07 -10.18
CA ASP A 363 22.71 -7.64 -10.97
C ASP A 363 23.19 -6.61 -12.00
N TYR A 364 24.51 -6.51 -12.19
CA TYR A 364 25.07 -5.58 -13.16
C TYR A 364 24.53 -5.85 -14.58
N GLY A 365 24.06 -4.79 -15.24
CA GLY A 365 23.50 -4.86 -16.60
C GLY A 365 22.07 -5.43 -16.68
N SER A 366 21.39 -5.72 -15.54
CA SER A 366 20.03 -6.27 -15.54
C SER A 366 18.93 -5.20 -15.46
N VAL A 367 19.29 -3.94 -15.24
CA VAL A 367 18.31 -2.84 -15.19
C VAL A 367 17.86 -2.49 -16.61
N GLU A 368 16.59 -2.69 -16.89
CA GLU A 368 15.96 -2.48 -18.18
C GLU A 368 14.74 -1.57 -18.07
N VAL A 369 14.62 -0.60 -18.98
CA VAL A 369 13.40 0.19 -19.16
C VAL A 369 12.54 -0.54 -20.18
N THR A 370 11.43 -1.13 -19.75
CA THR A 370 10.57 -1.98 -20.59
C THR A 370 9.54 -1.19 -21.37
N ASP A 371 8.96 -0.17 -20.73
CA ASP A 371 7.97 0.72 -21.32
C ASP A 371 8.44 2.15 -21.04
N LEU A 372 8.64 2.96 -22.07
CA LEU A 372 9.11 4.33 -21.89
C LEU A 372 8.01 5.30 -22.32
N MET A 373 7.54 6.13 -21.39
CA MET A 373 6.57 7.21 -21.64
C MET A 373 5.31 6.76 -22.37
N ILE A 374 4.73 5.63 -21.95
CA ILE A 374 3.41 5.24 -22.45
C ILE A 374 2.32 6.07 -21.79
N VAL A 375 1.28 6.40 -22.55
CA VAL A 375 0.09 7.07 -21.99
C VAL A 375 -0.86 6.00 -21.46
N GLU A 376 -0.99 5.93 -20.13
CA GLU A 376 -2.01 5.10 -19.48
C GLU A 376 -3.24 5.94 -19.17
N ARG A 377 -4.40 5.37 -19.54
CA ARG A 377 -5.69 6.00 -19.38
C ARG A 377 -6.47 5.35 -18.25
N TYR A 378 -6.77 6.17 -17.25
CA TYR A 378 -7.61 5.80 -16.12
C TYR A 378 -9.02 6.39 -16.28
N SER A 379 -9.91 6.14 -15.34
CA SER A 379 -11.32 6.59 -15.45
C SER A 379 -11.46 8.12 -15.60
N HIS A 380 -10.64 8.90 -14.89
CA HIS A 380 -10.77 10.36 -14.84
C HIS A 380 -9.55 11.12 -15.36
N VAL A 381 -8.41 10.48 -15.44
CA VAL A 381 -7.15 11.09 -15.83
C VAL A 381 -6.33 10.15 -16.71
N MET A 382 -5.32 10.70 -17.37
CA MET A 382 -4.28 9.93 -18.04
C MET A 382 -2.91 10.38 -17.53
N HIS A 383 -1.93 9.47 -17.55
CA HIS A 383 -0.58 9.72 -17.09
C HIS A 383 0.48 9.21 -18.08
N LEU A 384 1.66 9.80 -18.03
CA LEU A 384 2.87 9.21 -18.60
C LEU A 384 3.43 8.18 -17.61
N VAL A 385 3.63 6.98 -18.09
CA VAL A 385 4.11 5.86 -17.28
C VAL A 385 5.29 5.19 -17.95
N SER A 386 6.29 4.80 -17.16
CA SER A 386 7.38 3.94 -17.63
C SER A 386 7.51 2.71 -16.74
N GLY A 387 7.96 1.61 -17.31
CA GLY A 387 8.27 0.38 -16.60
C GLY A 387 9.79 0.18 -16.49
N ILE A 388 10.28 -0.09 -15.28
CA ILE A 388 11.68 -0.43 -15.03
C ILE A 388 11.72 -1.79 -14.35
N LYS A 389 12.52 -2.71 -14.88
CA LYS A 389 12.70 -4.05 -14.33
C LYS A 389 14.16 -4.30 -14.08
N ALA A 390 14.44 -5.14 -13.07
CA ALA A 390 15.78 -5.60 -12.80
C ALA A 390 15.75 -6.97 -12.12
N ARG A 391 16.91 -7.59 -11.98
CA ARG A 391 17.11 -8.81 -11.24
C ARG A 391 17.96 -8.52 -10.00
N LEU A 392 17.47 -8.87 -8.81
CA LEU A 392 18.24 -8.75 -7.57
C LEU A 392 19.57 -9.48 -7.67
N ARG A 393 20.62 -8.82 -7.22
CA ARG A 393 21.95 -9.41 -7.09
C ARG A 393 21.92 -10.56 -6.10
N GLU A 394 22.77 -11.54 -6.26
CA GLU A 394 22.92 -12.64 -5.33
C GLU A 394 23.24 -12.12 -3.92
N GLY A 395 22.58 -12.66 -2.91
CA GLY A 395 22.66 -12.22 -1.52
C GLY A 395 21.79 -11.05 -1.15
N MET A 396 21.08 -10.43 -2.12
CA MET A 396 20.07 -9.38 -1.87
C MET A 396 18.66 -9.96 -1.90
N ASP A 397 17.77 -9.36 -1.13
CA ASP A 397 16.38 -9.77 -1.04
C ASP A 397 15.38 -8.61 -1.30
N ARG A 398 14.10 -8.88 -1.14
CA ARG A 398 13.02 -7.90 -1.31
C ARG A 398 13.12 -6.71 -0.36
N PHE A 399 13.70 -6.89 0.84
CA PHE A 399 13.87 -5.81 1.81
C PHE A 399 15.00 -4.87 1.41
N ASP A 400 16.04 -5.40 0.72
CA ASP A 400 17.08 -4.56 0.13
C ASP A 400 16.53 -3.75 -1.05
N ALA A 401 15.62 -4.34 -1.86
CA ALA A 401 14.90 -3.61 -2.91
C ALA A 401 14.02 -2.51 -2.33
N LEU A 402 13.28 -2.80 -1.26
CA LEU A 402 12.47 -1.81 -0.55
C LEU A 402 13.34 -0.67 -0.03
N ALA A 403 14.44 -0.98 0.68
CA ALA A 403 15.36 0.01 1.22
C ALA A 403 15.98 0.90 0.14
N ALA A 404 16.34 0.34 -1.01
CA ALA A 404 16.92 1.10 -2.13
C ALA A 404 15.93 2.11 -2.74
N CYS A 405 14.65 1.74 -2.83
CA CYS A 405 13.60 2.57 -3.42
C CYS A 405 12.94 3.54 -2.42
N PHE A 406 13.13 3.34 -1.11
CA PHE A 406 12.43 4.10 -0.07
C PHE A 406 13.21 5.34 0.40
N PRO A 407 12.52 6.49 0.64
CA PRO A 407 11.20 6.79 0.12
C PRO A 407 11.25 7.04 -1.39
N ALA A 408 10.07 7.03 -2.03
CA ALA A 408 10.02 7.29 -3.47
C ALA A 408 10.52 8.71 -3.81
N GLY A 409 11.18 8.83 -4.97
CA GLY A 409 11.67 10.12 -5.43
C GLY A 409 10.58 11.12 -5.75
N THR A 410 9.41 10.62 -6.19
CA THR A 410 8.20 11.42 -6.47
C THR A 410 7.59 12.10 -5.24
N VAL A 411 8.05 11.75 -4.03
CA VAL A 411 7.62 12.37 -2.77
C VAL A 411 8.79 12.90 -1.93
N SER A 412 10.01 12.78 -2.42
CA SER A 412 11.22 13.31 -1.77
C SER A 412 11.93 14.34 -2.64
N GLY A 413 12.64 13.94 -3.67
CA GLY A 413 13.32 14.80 -4.62
C GLY A 413 14.65 14.22 -5.12
N ALA A 414 15.43 15.03 -5.80
CA ALA A 414 16.68 14.65 -6.43
C ALA A 414 17.76 15.72 -6.24
N PRO A 415 18.97 15.36 -5.74
CA PRO A 415 19.37 14.10 -5.11
C PRO A 415 18.59 13.76 -3.84
N LYS A 416 18.23 12.48 -3.67
CA LYS A 416 17.25 12.00 -2.66
C LYS A 416 17.61 12.42 -1.22
N ILE A 417 18.85 12.18 -0.77
CA ILE A 417 19.27 12.43 0.62
C ILE A 417 19.21 13.92 0.92
N ARG A 418 19.79 14.76 0.05
CA ARG A 418 19.77 16.21 0.24
C ARG A 418 18.36 16.78 0.22
N ALA A 419 17.49 16.27 -0.65
CA ALA A 419 16.09 16.65 -0.67
C ALA A 419 15.39 16.30 0.67
N MET A 420 15.67 15.15 1.26
CA MET A 420 15.11 14.77 2.57
C MET A 420 15.61 15.65 3.71
N GLU A 421 16.87 16.08 3.69
CA GLU A 421 17.41 17.06 4.66
C GLU A 421 16.65 18.39 4.57
N ILE A 422 16.43 18.90 3.35
CA ILE A 422 15.70 20.15 3.12
C ILE A 422 14.22 20.01 3.51
N ILE A 423 13.61 18.84 3.31
CA ILE A 423 12.26 18.56 3.78
C ILE A 423 12.16 18.67 5.30
N ASP A 424 13.11 18.10 6.02
CA ASP A 424 13.16 18.21 7.49
C ASP A 424 13.38 19.65 7.96
N GLU A 425 14.13 20.45 7.22
CA GLU A 425 14.34 21.86 7.53
C GLU A 425 13.07 22.71 7.33
N LEU A 426 12.29 22.44 6.26
CA LEU A 426 11.22 23.32 5.80
C LEU A 426 9.81 22.90 6.22
N GLU A 427 9.58 21.64 6.55
CA GLU A 427 8.29 21.15 7.04
C GLU A 427 8.23 21.19 8.57
N PRO A 428 7.13 21.69 9.19
CA PRO A 428 7.09 21.92 10.63
C PRO A 428 6.77 20.68 11.48
N THR A 429 6.35 19.56 10.86
CA THR A 429 5.88 18.35 11.55
C THR A 429 6.31 17.11 10.82
N ARG A 430 6.43 15.99 11.53
CA ARG A 430 6.64 14.68 10.92
C ARG A 430 5.54 14.36 9.88
N ARG A 431 5.94 13.75 8.78
CA ARG A 431 5.01 13.33 7.71
C ARG A 431 4.11 12.15 8.12
N GLY A 432 4.54 11.34 9.09
CA GLY A 432 3.83 10.14 9.48
C GLY A 432 3.73 9.14 8.32
N VAL A 433 2.52 8.64 8.03
CA VAL A 433 2.29 7.66 6.96
C VAL A 433 2.48 8.28 5.57
N TYR A 434 2.20 9.57 5.38
CA TYR A 434 2.38 10.24 4.08
C TYR A 434 3.81 10.11 3.57
N ALA A 435 3.96 9.81 2.28
CA ALA A 435 5.24 9.56 1.60
C ALA A 435 6.00 8.32 2.11
N GLY A 436 5.39 7.53 2.97
CA GLY A 436 5.84 6.20 3.34
C GLY A 436 5.38 5.14 2.32
N ALA A 437 5.17 3.90 2.78
CA ALA A 437 4.70 2.79 1.96
C ALA A 437 3.59 1.99 2.64
N VAL A 438 2.63 1.50 1.86
CA VAL A 438 1.73 0.42 2.26
C VAL A 438 2.08 -0.80 1.43
N MET A 439 2.14 -1.97 2.06
CA MET A 439 2.64 -3.17 1.40
C MET A 439 2.04 -4.45 1.92
N TYR A 440 2.14 -5.50 1.11
CA TYR A 440 2.12 -6.87 1.58
C TYR A 440 3.42 -7.58 1.25
N LEU A 441 3.75 -8.59 2.05
CA LEU A 441 4.84 -9.53 1.80
C LEU A 441 4.39 -10.95 2.15
N ASP A 442 4.82 -11.93 1.37
CA ASP A 442 4.52 -13.34 1.58
C ASP A 442 5.74 -14.13 2.05
N TYR A 443 5.55 -15.43 2.25
CA TYR A 443 6.65 -16.35 2.60
C TYR A 443 7.43 -16.86 1.37
N SER A 444 6.93 -16.61 0.14
CA SER A 444 7.60 -17.01 -1.11
C SER A 444 8.68 -16.02 -1.58
N GLY A 445 8.93 -14.96 -0.83
CA GLY A 445 9.88 -13.91 -1.20
C GLY A 445 9.27 -12.79 -2.04
N ASN A 446 7.95 -12.74 -2.19
CA ASN A 446 7.27 -11.64 -2.88
C ASN A 446 7.00 -10.46 -1.94
N LEU A 447 7.01 -9.27 -2.51
CA LEU A 447 6.62 -8.01 -1.90
C LEU A 447 5.93 -7.16 -2.96
N ASP A 448 4.80 -6.56 -2.63
CA ASP A 448 4.16 -5.53 -3.44
C ASP A 448 3.86 -4.33 -2.58
N SER A 449 4.25 -3.15 -3.03
CA SER A 449 4.16 -1.92 -2.24
C SER A 449 3.78 -0.72 -3.09
N CYS A 450 2.98 0.16 -2.51
CA CYS A 450 2.68 1.46 -3.08
C CYS A 450 3.17 2.60 -2.18
N ILE A 451 3.34 3.77 -2.77
CA ILE A 451 3.66 4.99 -2.04
C ILE A 451 2.40 5.42 -1.27
N ALA A 452 2.55 5.76 0.01
CA ALA A 452 1.43 6.24 0.82
C ALA A 452 1.11 7.70 0.51
N ILE A 453 0.48 7.94 -0.63
CA ILE A 453 -0.10 9.21 -1.07
C ILE A 453 -1.60 9.07 -1.25
N ARG A 454 -2.34 10.18 -1.32
CA ARG A 454 -3.82 10.15 -1.33
C ARG A 454 -4.35 9.30 -0.16
N THR A 455 -3.71 9.47 1.00
CA THR A 455 -3.89 8.65 2.19
C THR A 455 -4.45 9.48 3.33
N ILE A 456 -5.42 8.92 4.02
CA ILE A 456 -6.08 9.48 5.21
C ILE A 456 -5.74 8.58 6.40
N VAL A 457 -5.23 9.16 7.47
CA VAL A 457 -5.10 8.50 8.77
C VAL A 457 -6.24 8.96 9.66
N MET A 458 -7.07 8.04 10.11
CA MET A 458 -8.13 8.34 11.08
C MET A 458 -7.76 7.82 12.46
N LYS A 459 -7.77 8.73 13.44
CA LYS A 459 -7.48 8.45 14.84
C LYS A 459 -8.23 9.45 15.73
N ASP A 460 -8.73 9.00 16.85
CA ASP A 460 -9.39 9.84 17.89
C ASP A 460 -10.47 10.79 17.34
N GLY A 461 -11.27 10.33 16.37
CA GLY A 461 -12.32 11.13 15.73
C GLY A 461 -11.79 12.26 14.83
N ARG A 462 -10.54 12.18 14.40
CA ARG A 462 -9.93 13.10 13.43
C ARG A 462 -9.40 12.36 12.23
N ALA A 463 -9.47 13.01 11.09
CA ALA A 463 -8.82 12.57 9.85
C ALA A 463 -7.65 13.50 9.55
N TYR A 464 -6.47 12.92 9.31
CA TYR A 464 -5.24 13.58 8.90
C TYR A 464 -4.90 13.13 7.49
N PHE A 465 -4.63 14.07 6.60
CA PHE A 465 -4.22 13.79 5.23
C PHE A 465 -3.24 14.86 4.74
N GLN A 466 -2.32 14.47 3.88
CA GLN A 466 -1.19 15.30 3.46
C GLN A 466 -1.04 15.28 1.94
N ALA A 467 -0.63 16.41 1.39
CA ALA A 467 -0.37 16.55 -0.04
C ALA A 467 0.83 17.45 -0.27
N GLY A 468 1.63 17.13 -1.28
CA GLY A 468 2.84 17.85 -1.66
C GLY A 468 2.86 18.27 -3.12
N ALA A 469 3.75 19.20 -3.42
CA ALA A 469 4.08 19.67 -4.75
C ALA A 469 5.59 19.56 -4.99
N GLY A 470 5.98 19.20 -6.21
CA GLY A 470 7.37 19.12 -6.64
C GLY A 470 7.91 20.51 -6.99
N ILE A 471 8.87 20.99 -6.22
CA ILE A 471 9.46 22.31 -6.39
C ILE A 471 10.68 22.20 -7.29
N VAL A 472 10.66 22.93 -8.40
CA VAL A 472 11.73 23.06 -9.39
C VAL A 472 12.08 24.55 -9.59
N ALA A 473 13.10 24.85 -10.38
CA ALA A 473 13.56 26.22 -10.63
C ALA A 473 12.45 27.19 -11.08
N ASP A 474 11.53 26.70 -11.93
CA ASP A 474 10.44 27.48 -12.51
C ASP A 474 9.18 27.51 -11.64
N SER A 475 9.16 26.83 -10.49
CA SER A 475 8.02 26.80 -9.58
C SER A 475 7.61 28.19 -9.11
N VAL A 476 6.29 28.42 -9.10
CA VAL A 476 5.67 29.65 -8.61
C VAL A 476 5.02 29.35 -7.26
N PRO A 477 5.46 29.96 -6.14
CA PRO A 477 5.02 29.63 -4.79
C PRO A 477 3.50 29.50 -4.62
N GLU A 478 2.75 30.47 -5.14
CA GLU A 478 1.28 30.45 -5.08
C GLU A 478 0.66 29.26 -5.83
N LYS A 479 1.20 28.89 -7.00
CA LYS A 479 0.70 27.77 -7.78
C LYS A 479 0.96 26.45 -7.06
N GLU A 480 2.13 26.28 -6.45
CA GLU A 480 2.49 25.09 -5.69
C GLU A 480 1.61 24.92 -4.44
N TYR A 481 1.31 26.04 -3.74
CA TYR A 481 0.34 26.01 -2.64
C TYR A 481 -1.04 25.55 -3.12
N ILE A 482 -1.54 26.11 -4.22
CA ILE A 482 -2.84 25.74 -4.80
C ILE A 482 -2.86 24.28 -5.22
N GLU A 483 -1.75 23.76 -5.75
CA GLU A 483 -1.61 22.36 -6.14
C GLU A 483 -1.78 21.44 -4.94
N THR A 484 -1.13 21.71 -3.81
CA THR A 484 -1.29 20.90 -2.60
C THR A 484 -2.73 20.92 -2.08
N VAL A 485 -3.40 22.05 -2.11
CA VAL A 485 -4.81 22.19 -1.72
C VAL A 485 -5.73 21.37 -2.68
N ASN A 486 -5.46 21.43 -3.99
CA ASN A 486 -6.22 20.67 -4.98
C ASN A 486 -6.02 19.16 -4.82
N LYS A 487 -4.79 18.70 -4.58
CA LYS A 487 -4.48 17.29 -4.29
C LYS A 487 -5.16 16.79 -3.02
N ALA A 488 -5.29 17.63 -2.00
CA ALA A 488 -5.99 17.31 -0.75
C ALA A 488 -7.52 17.24 -0.90
N ARG A 489 -8.09 17.90 -1.93
CA ARG A 489 -9.55 18.03 -2.12
C ARG A 489 -10.26 16.69 -2.27
N ALA A 490 -9.68 15.73 -2.98
CA ALA A 490 -10.30 14.41 -3.18
C ALA A 490 -10.53 13.67 -1.84
N MET A 491 -9.56 13.75 -0.93
CA MET A 491 -9.66 13.15 0.41
C MET A 491 -10.73 13.85 1.26
N LEU A 492 -10.79 15.17 1.17
CA LEU A 492 -11.83 15.94 1.85
C LEU A 492 -13.23 15.60 1.31
N GLN A 493 -13.40 15.52 -0.01
CA GLN A 493 -14.66 15.14 -0.63
C GLN A 493 -15.12 13.73 -0.18
N ALA A 494 -14.19 12.79 -0.06
CA ALA A 494 -14.50 11.46 0.43
C ALA A 494 -15.00 11.50 1.89
N ILE A 495 -14.37 12.30 2.75
CA ILE A 495 -14.82 12.50 4.15
C ILE A 495 -16.21 13.13 4.17
N GLU A 496 -16.44 14.22 3.44
CA GLU A 496 -17.74 14.90 3.37
C GLU A 496 -18.85 14.00 2.82
N MET A 497 -18.52 13.14 1.83
CA MET A 497 -19.47 12.17 1.28
C MET A 497 -19.83 11.09 2.31
N ALA A 498 -18.85 10.60 3.06
CA ALA A 498 -19.07 9.60 4.10
C ALA A 498 -19.92 10.13 5.26
N GLU A 499 -19.79 11.41 5.60
CA GLU A 499 -20.61 12.04 6.66
C GLU A 499 -22.09 12.26 6.28
N LYS A 500 -22.40 12.23 4.97
CA LYS A 500 -23.78 12.35 4.46
C LYS A 500 -24.51 11.01 4.38
N GLN A 501 -23.81 9.89 4.45
CA GLN A 501 -24.36 8.54 4.42
C GLN A 501 -24.77 8.09 5.85
#